data_516a807f99417c9600b2d2c0fe3aa1a8
#
_entry.id   516a807f99417c9600b2d2c0fe3aa1a8
#
_cell.length_a   1.000
_cell.length_b   1.000
_cell.length_c   1.000
_cell.angle_alpha   90.00
_cell.angle_beta   90.00
_cell.angle_gamma   90.00
#
_symmetry.space_group_name_H-M   'P 1'
#
loop_
_entity.id
_entity.type
_entity.pdbx_description
1 polymer ?
#
loop_
_entity_poly.entity_id
_entity_poly.type
_entity_poly.pdbx_seq_one_letter_code
_entity_poly.pdbx_strand_id
1 'polypeptide(L)'
;MPLPWRCGWSFRARLTLIGTLVAALVLIPAVIAAHIIVRYSIVRDIEADSIATATRVAAEVRSGGLPSSLRPDRNGIDLIEVVDAQGRAIAATPAAGRLSVLTPLRPTPENTTVSTTTCALPERRCVHLAAVRVTPGDGSPVVYAGRSSPSLLGSLPPAPLLLLLSVALCGLIALAAWRSAGRLLRPVAAIRSELAEVGRAGAACRLREPPGDDEIARLARTANDALARLEKSIQQQRRFAADASHELRTPIAGIRAQLECARLHPEDTAEAVEAALRDTDRLESLVSDLLLLTRIGTTPKDAWEPIDLGQLARAELARRSGKARVEDDLAPGVVVSGLPSQLTRMLANLLDNAERHAASVVRVRVARSGDEAVLSVYNDGKPIPEADRERLFEPFYRTDPARSRTNGGTGLGLAIAREVVQAHGGTIRVEDTGGAGALFVARLPLAEHRDEPGVTAP
;
A
#
# COMPACT_ATOMS: atom_id res chain seq x y z
N MET A 1 -9.37 -5.66 28.52
CA MET A 1 -8.46 -6.81 28.30
C MET A 1 -8.04 -6.81 26.85
N PRO A 2 -6.79 -6.53 26.47
CA PRO A 2 -6.33 -6.64 25.09
C PRO A 2 -6.07 -8.12 24.79
N LEU A 3 -6.65 -8.58 23.68
CA LEU A 3 -6.48 -9.92 23.15
C LEU A 3 -4.99 -10.28 22.93
N PRO A 4 -4.53 -11.48 23.29
CA PRO A 4 -3.12 -11.90 23.28
C PRO A 4 -2.53 -12.14 21.88
N TRP A 5 -3.13 -11.62 20.84
CA TRP A 5 -2.77 -11.87 19.43
C TRP A 5 -1.64 -10.96 18.88
N ARG A 6 -0.99 -10.14 19.74
CA ARG A 6 0.01 -9.15 19.29
C ARG A 6 1.47 -9.63 19.30
N CYS A 7 1.76 -10.86 19.71
CA CYS A 7 3.15 -11.32 19.80
C CYS A 7 3.51 -12.29 18.65
N GLY A 8 4.40 -11.86 17.76
CA GLY A 8 5.37 -12.73 17.08
C GLY A 8 4.94 -13.56 15.87
N TRP A 9 3.69 -13.64 15.50
CA TRP A 9 3.25 -14.51 14.39
C TRP A 9 3.46 -13.82 13.05
N SER A 10 4.15 -14.52 12.11
CA SER A 10 4.31 -14.03 10.75
C SER A 10 2.95 -13.86 10.07
N PHE A 11 2.83 -12.92 9.13
CA PHE A 11 1.62 -12.72 8.32
C PHE A 11 1.15 -14.02 7.65
N ARG A 12 2.10 -14.83 7.21
CA ARG A 12 1.88 -16.15 6.63
C ARG A 12 1.17 -17.09 7.60
N ALA A 13 1.61 -17.13 8.86
CA ALA A 13 0.99 -17.95 9.90
C ALA A 13 -0.44 -17.50 10.23
N ARG A 14 -0.67 -16.18 10.29
CA ARG A 14 -2.01 -15.61 10.54
C ARG A 14 -2.98 -15.95 9.42
N LEU A 15 -2.58 -15.76 8.17
CA LEU A 15 -3.42 -16.09 7.01
C LEU A 15 -3.79 -17.56 6.96
N THR A 16 -2.83 -18.44 7.23
CA THR A 16 -3.06 -19.89 7.28
C THR A 16 -4.01 -20.27 8.42
N LEU A 17 -3.84 -19.68 9.59
CA LEU A 17 -4.71 -19.93 10.74
C LEU A 17 -6.15 -19.49 10.47
N ILE A 18 -6.33 -18.27 9.93
CA ILE A 18 -7.67 -17.76 9.59
C ILE A 18 -8.33 -18.66 8.54
N GLY A 19 -7.61 -19.01 7.48
CA GLY A 19 -8.14 -19.89 6.43
C GLY A 19 -8.53 -21.27 6.94
N THR A 20 -7.73 -21.89 7.82
CA THR A 20 -8.03 -23.17 8.44
C THR A 20 -9.21 -23.09 9.41
N LEU A 21 -9.29 -22.02 10.18
CA LEU A 21 -10.39 -21.82 11.14
C LEU A 21 -11.73 -21.64 10.43
N VAL A 22 -11.75 -20.85 9.35
CA VAL A 22 -12.94 -20.67 8.50
C VAL A 22 -13.35 -22.01 7.85
N ALA A 23 -12.39 -22.76 7.31
CA ALA A 23 -12.65 -24.06 6.74
C ALA A 23 -13.23 -25.03 7.77
N ALA A 24 -12.68 -25.10 8.98
CA ALA A 24 -13.17 -25.94 10.07
C ALA A 24 -14.57 -25.53 10.52
N LEU A 25 -14.84 -24.22 10.62
CA LEU A 25 -16.15 -23.68 11.01
C LEU A 25 -17.26 -24.04 10.02
N VAL A 26 -16.93 -24.23 8.74
CA VAL A 26 -17.90 -24.63 7.71
C VAL A 26 -17.99 -26.17 7.61
N LEU A 27 -16.85 -26.86 7.56
CA LEU A 27 -16.82 -28.31 7.31
C LEU A 27 -17.35 -29.11 8.48
N ILE A 28 -17.02 -28.75 9.72
CA ILE A 28 -17.45 -29.54 10.89
C ILE A 28 -18.98 -29.56 11.03
N PRO A 29 -19.70 -28.41 11.03
CA PRO A 29 -21.17 -28.45 11.08
C PRO A 29 -21.80 -29.13 9.88
N ALA A 30 -21.22 -28.97 8.67
CA ALA A 30 -21.72 -29.61 7.46
C ALA A 30 -21.65 -31.15 7.57
N VAL A 31 -20.55 -31.70 8.08
CA VAL A 31 -20.38 -33.15 8.31
C VAL A 31 -21.32 -33.66 9.38
N ILE A 32 -21.49 -32.93 10.48
CA ILE A 32 -22.44 -33.30 11.56
C ILE A 32 -23.87 -33.28 11.00
N ALA A 33 -24.26 -32.26 10.27
CA ALA A 33 -25.58 -32.17 9.65
C ALA A 33 -25.82 -33.32 8.67
N ALA A 34 -24.86 -33.58 7.78
CA ALA A 34 -24.96 -34.72 6.85
C ALA A 34 -25.12 -36.06 7.58
N HIS A 35 -24.35 -36.27 8.66
CA HIS A 35 -24.46 -37.50 9.48
C HIS A 35 -25.86 -37.61 10.12
N ILE A 36 -26.39 -36.52 10.69
CA ILE A 36 -27.73 -36.49 11.29
C ILE A 36 -28.80 -36.78 10.24
N ILE A 37 -28.71 -36.13 9.06
CA ILE A 37 -29.69 -36.31 7.97
C ILE A 37 -29.71 -37.76 7.48
N VAL A 38 -28.53 -38.34 7.21
CA VAL A 38 -28.43 -39.75 6.76
C VAL A 38 -28.99 -40.71 7.82
N ARG A 39 -28.64 -40.49 9.08
CA ARG A 39 -29.16 -41.32 10.18
C ARG A 39 -30.69 -41.21 10.29
N TYR A 40 -31.22 -39.99 10.17
CA TYR A 40 -32.66 -39.75 10.25
C TYR A 40 -33.41 -40.42 9.07
N SER A 41 -32.88 -40.33 7.84
CA SER A 41 -33.49 -40.93 6.65
C SER A 41 -33.54 -42.45 6.78
N ILE A 42 -32.43 -43.11 7.21
CA ILE A 42 -32.37 -44.55 7.38
C ILE A 42 -33.39 -45.07 8.46
N VAL A 43 -33.47 -44.35 9.59
CA VAL A 43 -34.44 -44.71 10.64
C VAL A 43 -35.88 -44.58 10.15
N ARG A 44 -36.19 -43.50 9.43
CA ARG A 44 -37.52 -43.26 8.86
C ARG A 44 -37.91 -44.32 7.82
N ASP A 45 -36.98 -44.73 6.96
CA ASP A 45 -37.23 -45.78 5.97
C ASP A 45 -37.50 -47.11 6.63
N ILE A 46 -36.72 -47.48 7.67
CA ILE A 46 -36.95 -48.71 8.46
C ILE A 46 -38.33 -48.68 9.15
N GLU A 47 -38.70 -47.54 9.71
CA GLU A 47 -40.00 -47.37 10.36
C GLU A 47 -41.16 -47.53 9.37
N ALA A 48 -41.06 -46.88 8.19
CA ALA A 48 -42.08 -47.01 7.13
C ALA A 48 -42.22 -48.43 6.62
N ASP A 49 -41.11 -49.13 6.36
CA ASP A 49 -41.10 -50.52 5.94
C ASP A 49 -41.68 -51.48 7.03
N SER A 50 -41.36 -51.20 8.31
CA SER A 50 -41.85 -51.96 9.43
C SER A 50 -43.37 -51.80 9.59
N ILE A 51 -43.91 -50.59 9.46
CA ILE A 51 -45.36 -50.32 9.52
C ILE A 51 -46.06 -50.99 8.33
N ALA A 52 -45.53 -50.87 7.11
CA ALA A 52 -46.10 -51.52 5.93
C ALA A 52 -46.17 -53.03 6.07
N THR A 53 -45.09 -53.68 6.58
CA THR A 53 -45.01 -55.08 6.79
C THR A 53 -45.97 -55.56 7.91
N ALA A 54 -46.01 -54.85 9.05
CA ALA A 54 -46.94 -55.15 10.14
C ALA A 54 -48.40 -55.02 9.69
N THR A 55 -48.76 -54.03 8.91
CA THR A 55 -50.08 -53.78 8.37
C THR A 55 -50.50 -54.90 7.41
N ARG A 56 -49.61 -55.35 6.53
CA ARG A 56 -49.83 -56.45 5.60
C ARG A 56 -50.11 -57.74 6.36
N VAL A 57 -49.26 -58.11 7.34
CA VAL A 57 -49.47 -59.33 8.19
C VAL A 57 -50.73 -59.21 9.02
N ALA A 58 -51.06 -58.03 9.55
CA ALA A 58 -52.33 -57.80 10.26
C ALA A 58 -53.56 -58.04 9.38
N ALA A 59 -53.49 -57.64 8.08
CA ALA A 59 -54.59 -57.95 7.13
C ALA A 59 -54.71 -59.41 6.81
N GLU A 60 -53.61 -60.19 6.70
CA GLU A 60 -53.62 -61.62 6.53
C GLU A 60 -54.21 -62.39 7.76
N VAL A 61 -53.83 -61.98 8.97
CA VAL A 61 -54.38 -62.47 10.19
C VAL A 61 -55.89 -62.20 10.31
N ARG A 62 -56.32 -61.00 9.87
CA ARG A 62 -57.74 -60.59 9.86
C ARG A 62 -58.59 -61.43 8.92
N SER A 63 -58.07 -61.87 7.79
CA SER A 63 -58.75 -62.77 6.82
C SER A 63 -58.79 -64.22 7.19
N GLY A 64 -58.33 -64.60 8.41
CA GLY A 64 -58.34 -65.99 8.92
C GLY A 64 -57.13 -66.80 8.46
N GLY A 65 -56.18 -66.23 7.75
CA GLY A 65 -54.95 -66.88 7.32
C GLY A 65 -53.83 -66.70 8.35
N LEU A 66 -53.71 -67.54 9.35
CA LEU A 66 -52.49 -67.59 10.18
C LEU A 66 -51.47 -68.49 9.48
N PRO A 67 -50.43 -67.98 8.88
CA PRO A 67 -49.38 -68.78 8.29
C PRO A 67 -48.68 -69.54 9.43
N SER A 68 -48.50 -70.82 9.27
CA SER A 68 -47.81 -71.70 10.24
C SER A 68 -46.32 -71.32 10.41
N SER A 69 -45.75 -70.48 9.57
CA SER A 69 -44.44 -69.85 9.70
C SER A 69 -44.38 -68.54 8.98
N LEU A 70 -44.08 -67.47 9.70
CA LEU A 70 -43.79 -66.17 9.14
C LEU A 70 -42.40 -66.14 8.48
N ARG A 71 -42.31 -65.56 7.28
CA ARG A 71 -41.02 -65.44 6.56
C ARG A 71 -40.56 -63.96 6.63
N PRO A 72 -39.26 -63.75 6.72
CA PRO A 72 -38.70 -62.39 6.59
C PRO A 72 -39.17 -61.74 5.32
N ASP A 73 -39.44 -60.41 5.37
CA ASP A 73 -39.86 -59.67 4.21
C ASP A 73 -38.66 -59.32 3.31
N ARG A 74 -38.92 -59.09 2.02
CA ARG A 74 -37.90 -58.66 0.99
C ARG A 74 -37.21 -57.36 1.34
N ASN A 75 -37.86 -56.49 2.13
CA ASN A 75 -37.33 -55.21 2.58
C ASN A 75 -36.40 -55.35 3.80
N GLY A 76 -36.05 -56.58 4.17
CA GLY A 76 -35.13 -56.87 5.28
C GLY A 76 -35.75 -56.73 6.67
N ILE A 77 -37.09 -56.72 6.77
CA ILE A 77 -37.80 -56.86 8.04
C ILE A 77 -37.75 -58.32 8.43
N ASP A 78 -36.91 -58.64 9.40
CA ASP A 78 -36.59 -60.02 9.83
C ASP A 78 -37.28 -60.43 11.16
N LEU A 79 -37.69 -59.42 11.92
CA LEU A 79 -38.37 -59.64 13.21
C LEU A 79 -39.87 -59.40 13.03
N ILE A 80 -40.64 -60.43 12.81
CA ILE A 80 -42.09 -60.38 12.75
C ILE A 80 -42.65 -61.28 13.77
N GLU A 81 -43.56 -60.84 14.64
CA GLU A 81 -44.20 -61.57 15.70
C GLU A 81 -45.70 -61.24 15.80
N VAL A 82 -46.57 -62.19 15.91
CA VAL A 82 -48.01 -62.02 16.17
C VAL A 82 -48.29 -62.52 17.59
N VAL A 83 -48.86 -61.63 18.41
CA VAL A 83 -49.07 -61.81 19.82
C VAL A 83 -50.57 -61.75 20.14
N ASP A 84 -51.06 -62.68 20.96
CA ASP A 84 -52.48 -62.72 21.40
C ASP A 84 -52.78 -61.63 22.45
N ALA A 85 -54.08 -61.64 22.89
CA ALA A 85 -54.53 -60.71 23.92
C ALA A 85 -53.81 -60.91 25.27
N GLN A 86 -53.32 -62.13 25.54
CA GLN A 86 -52.63 -62.51 26.77
C GLN A 86 -51.11 -62.29 26.70
N GLY A 87 -50.57 -61.76 25.54
CA GLY A 87 -49.16 -61.54 25.39
C GLY A 87 -48.35 -62.77 24.95
N ARG A 88 -48.98 -63.80 24.46
CA ARG A 88 -48.31 -65.00 23.97
C ARG A 88 -48.11 -64.93 22.46
N ALA A 89 -46.96 -65.29 21.99
CA ALA A 89 -46.66 -65.35 20.57
C ALA A 89 -47.45 -66.47 19.89
N ILE A 90 -48.30 -66.17 18.93
CA ILE A 90 -49.07 -67.13 18.13
C ILE A 90 -48.25 -67.54 16.91
N ALA A 91 -47.52 -66.66 16.31
CA ALA A 91 -46.64 -66.92 15.18
C ALA A 91 -45.45 -65.94 15.22
N ALA A 92 -44.27 -66.43 14.83
CA ALA A 92 -43.07 -65.62 14.80
C ALA A 92 -42.14 -66.03 13.66
N THR A 93 -41.31 -65.14 13.18
CA THR A 93 -40.17 -65.45 12.31
C THR A 93 -39.10 -66.21 13.15
N PRO A 94 -38.21 -66.98 12.53
CA PRO A 94 -37.13 -67.65 13.26
C PRO A 94 -36.21 -66.73 14.04
N ALA A 95 -36.09 -65.48 13.58
CA ALA A 95 -35.29 -64.45 14.24
C ALA A 95 -36.01 -63.85 15.46
N ALA A 96 -37.34 -63.62 15.40
CA ALA A 96 -38.15 -63.13 16.49
C ALA A 96 -38.42 -64.18 17.54
N GLY A 97 -38.62 -65.44 17.13
CA GLY A 97 -38.89 -66.55 18.04
C GLY A 97 -37.73 -66.97 18.98
N ARG A 98 -36.54 -66.43 18.74
CA ARG A 98 -35.37 -66.57 19.65
C ARG A 98 -35.36 -65.55 20.77
N LEU A 99 -36.22 -64.52 20.64
CA LEU A 99 -36.29 -63.39 21.57
C LEU A 99 -37.58 -63.60 22.43
N SER A 100 -37.48 -63.36 23.71
CA SER A 100 -38.66 -63.34 24.56
C SER A 100 -39.34 -62.01 24.41
N VAL A 101 -40.56 -61.99 23.88
CA VAL A 101 -41.39 -60.78 23.68
C VAL A 101 -40.59 -59.52 23.23
N LEU A 102 -40.78 -59.10 21.96
CA LEU A 102 -40.04 -58.04 21.34
C LEU A 102 -40.19 -56.69 22.06
N THR A 103 -41.38 -56.42 22.61
CA THR A 103 -41.66 -55.21 23.41
C THR A 103 -42.98 -55.37 24.19
N PRO A 104 -43.12 -54.82 25.40
CA PRO A 104 -44.36 -54.80 26.15
C PRO A 104 -45.33 -53.67 25.63
N LEU A 105 -44.92 -52.90 24.68
CA LEU A 105 -45.69 -51.76 24.16
C LEU A 105 -46.81 -52.25 23.26
N ARG A 106 -48.08 -51.95 23.61
CA ARG A 106 -49.25 -52.31 22.82
C ARG A 106 -49.95 -51.13 22.28
N PRO A 107 -50.33 -51.08 20.98
CA PRO A 107 -51.16 -50.01 20.41
C PRO A 107 -52.50 -49.96 21.15
N THR A 108 -53.02 -48.77 21.36
CA THR A 108 -54.38 -48.57 21.94
C THR A 108 -55.48 -48.78 20.88
N PRO A 109 -56.77 -48.95 21.28
CA PRO A 109 -57.86 -49.05 20.32
C PRO A 109 -58.00 -47.80 19.45
N GLU A 110 -57.63 -46.61 19.98
CA GLU A 110 -57.68 -45.34 19.29
C GLU A 110 -56.45 -45.10 18.36
N ASN A 111 -55.29 -45.60 18.77
CA ASN A 111 -54.11 -45.55 17.97
C ASN A 111 -53.61 -46.98 17.66
N THR A 112 -54.07 -47.47 16.53
CA THR A 112 -53.84 -48.86 16.11
C THR A 112 -52.44 -49.17 15.65
N THR A 113 -51.58 -48.14 15.47
CA THR A 113 -50.20 -48.27 15.00
C THR A 113 -49.28 -47.45 15.90
N VAL A 114 -48.26 -48.10 16.46
CA VAL A 114 -47.24 -47.44 17.30
C VAL A 114 -45.87 -47.90 16.84
N SER A 115 -44.97 -46.99 16.65
CA SER A 115 -43.54 -47.29 16.41
C SER A 115 -42.70 -47.04 17.66
N THR A 116 -41.72 -47.86 17.90
CA THR A 116 -40.79 -47.72 19.02
C THR A 116 -39.42 -48.28 18.68
N THR A 117 -38.42 -47.71 19.34
CA THR A 117 -37.05 -48.24 19.27
C THR A 117 -36.72 -48.84 20.62
N THR A 118 -36.46 -50.15 20.66
CA THR A 118 -36.03 -50.86 21.89
C THR A 118 -34.57 -51.27 21.74
N CYS A 119 -33.76 -51.06 22.80
CA CYS A 119 -32.38 -51.49 22.89
C CYS A 119 -32.19 -52.50 24.05
N ALA A 120 -33.31 -53.02 24.59
CA ALA A 120 -33.32 -53.96 25.76
C ALA A 120 -33.11 -55.40 25.37
N LEU A 121 -32.87 -55.73 24.12
CA LEU A 121 -32.72 -57.13 23.64
C LEU A 121 -31.32 -57.69 23.98
N PRO A 122 -31.20 -59.05 24.13
CA PRO A 122 -29.90 -59.66 24.25
C PRO A 122 -28.95 -59.24 23.15
N GLU A 123 -27.64 -59.10 23.42
CA GLU A 123 -26.60 -58.63 22.52
C GLU A 123 -26.55 -57.07 22.30
N ARG A 124 -27.24 -56.23 23.11
CA ARG A 124 -27.20 -54.76 23.03
C ARG A 124 -27.54 -54.20 21.64
N ARG A 125 -28.40 -54.90 20.89
CA ARG A 125 -28.86 -54.43 19.59
C ARG A 125 -30.10 -53.58 19.77
N CYS A 126 -30.13 -52.41 19.17
CA CYS A 126 -31.33 -51.61 19.07
C CYS A 126 -32.18 -52.10 17.89
N VAL A 127 -33.47 -52.28 18.11
CA VAL A 127 -34.44 -52.73 17.11
C VAL A 127 -35.49 -51.65 16.96
N HIS A 128 -35.76 -51.27 15.71
CA HIS A 128 -36.89 -50.44 15.38
C HIS A 128 -38.09 -51.33 15.10
N LEU A 129 -39.14 -51.18 15.91
CA LEU A 129 -40.34 -52.01 15.88
C LEU A 129 -41.55 -51.15 15.57
N ALA A 130 -42.42 -51.63 14.68
CA ALA A 130 -43.75 -51.10 14.50
C ALA A 130 -44.74 -52.19 15.07
N ALA A 131 -45.69 -51.77 15.85
CA ALA A 131 -46.77 -52.57 16.37
C ALA A 131 -48.08 -52.14 15.72
N VAL A 132 -48.83 -53.10 15.15
CA VAL A 132 -50.11 -52.83 14.50
C VAL A 132 -51.16 -53.76 15.09
N ARG A 133 -52.26 -53.20 15.54
CA ARG A 133 -53.40 -53.98 16.07
C ARG A 133 -54.25 -54.57 14.94
N VAL A 134 -54.59 -55.82 14.99
CA VAL A 134 -55.31 -56.50 13.91
C VAL A 134 -56.76 -55.99 13.76
N THR A 135 -57.48 -55.77 14.87
CA THR A 135 -58.85 -55.22 14.92
C THR A 135 -58.97 -54.17 16.02
N PRO A 136 -59.91 -53.17 15.92
CA PRO A 136 -60.05 -52.08 16.89
C PRO A 136 -60.58 -52.51 18.28
N GLY A 137 -60.76 -53.80 18.59
CA GLY A 137 -61.33 -54.28 19.86
C GLY A 137 -60.32 -54.58 20.97
N ASP A 138 -60.75 -54.47 22.25
CA ASP A 138 -59.94 -54.91 23.38
C ASP A 138 -59.78 -56.43 23.30
N GLY A 139 -58.56 -56.91 23.36
CA GLY A 139 -58.26 -58.31 23.18
C GLY A 139 -57.84 -58.75 21.75
N SER A 140 -57.76 -57.79 20.84
CA SER A 140 -57.24 -58.02 19.49
C SER A 140 -55.77 -58.45 19.49
N PRO A 141 -55.35 -59.37 18.64
CA PRO A 141 -53.96 -59.72 18.43
C PRO A 141 -53.21 -58.47 17.92
N VAL A 142 -51.90 -58.39 18.21
CA VAL A 142 -50.99 -57.37 17.78
C VAL A 142 -49.87 -57.94 16.95
N VAL A 143 -49.58 -57.34 15.81
CA VAL A 143 -48.45 -57.71 14.95
C VAL A 143 -47.32 -56.77 15.21
N TYR A 144 -46.20 -57.30 15.61
CA TYR A 144 -44.93 -56.54 15.68
C TYR A 144 -44.10 -56.89 14.44
N ALA A 145 -43.59 -55.83 13.78
CA ALA A 145 -42.64 -56.02 12.71
C ALA A 145 -41.48 -55.04 12.90
N GLY A 146 -40.28 -55.49 12.65
CA GLY A 146 -39.11 -54.66 12.82
C GLY A 146 -37.86 -55.25 12.21
N ARG A 147 -36.85 -54.42 12.27
CA ARG A 147 -35.53 -54.78 11.79
C ARG A 147 -34.53 -54.47 12.87
N SER A 148 -33.58 -55.36 13.06
CA SER A 148 -32.41 -55.06 13.87
C SER A 148 -31.63 -53.95 13.19
N SER A 149 -31.26 -52.90 13.93
CA SER A 149 -30.40 -51.86 13.40
C SER A 149 -29.23 -52.50 12.68
N PRO A 150 -29.01 -52.18 11.39
CA PRO A 150 -27.84 -52.69 10.70
C PRO A 150 -26.60 -52.38 11.53
N SER A 151 -25.67 -53.32 11.61
CA SER A 151 -24.39 -53.15 12.31
C SER A 151 -23.63 -51.88 11.85
N LEU A 152 -23.93 -51.41 10.66
CA LEU A 152 -23.43 -50.14 10.10
C LEU A 152 -23.92 -48.89 10.86
N LEU A 153 -25.05 -48.94 11.59
CA LEU A 153 -25.55 -47.84 12.43
C LEU A 153 -25.02 -47.88 13.86
N GLY A 154 -24.60 -49.08 14.32
CA GLY A 154 -24.16 -49.29 15.70
C GLY A 154 -22.68 -49.54 15.90
N SER A 155 -21.95 -50.05 14.91
CA SER A 155 -20.59 -50.58 15.11
C SER A 155 -19.49 -49.98 14.24
N LEU A 156 -19.79 -49.37 13.13
CA LEU A 156 -18.79 -48.53 12.44
C LEU A 156 -19.46 -47.33 11.90
N PRO A 157 -19.08 -46.29 12.47
CA PRO A 157 -19.58 -45.05 12.00
C PRO A 157 -18.98 -44.71 10.65
N PRO A 158 -19.76 -44.28 9.70
CA PRO A 158 -19.25 -43.33 8.74
C PRO A 158 -18.70 -42.06 9.44
N ALA A 159 -19.04 -41.88 10.72
CA ALA A 159 -18.59 -40.71 11.51
C ALA A 159 -17.07 -40.61 11.67
N PRO A 160 -16.27 -41.64 12.08
CA PRO A 160 -14.82 -41.45 12.16
C PRO A 160 -14.16 -41.35 10.79
N LEU A 161 -14.69 -42.01 9.77
CA LEU A 161 -14.19 -41.87 8.40
C LEU A 161 -14.45 -40.43 7.88
N LEU A 162 -15.64 -39.90 8.08
CA LEU A 162 -16.02 -38.54 7.74
C LEU A 162 -15.22 -37.51 8.54
N LEU A 163 -14.98 -37.77 9.83
CA LEU A 163 -14.12 -36.95 10.67
C LEU A 163 -12.67 -36.93 10.17
N LEU A 164 -12.12 -38.10 9.89
CA LEU A 164 -10.76 -38.24 9.36
C LEU A 164 -10.62 -37.53 8.02
N LEU A 165 -11.60 -37.67 7.13
CA LEU A 165 -11.62 -36.97 5.84
C LEU A 165 -11.70 -35.46 6.03
N SER A 166 -12.48 -34.98 6.99
CA SER A 166 -12.59 -33.55 7.31
C SER A 166 -11.29 -32.98 7.84
N VAL A 167 -10.61 -33.69 8.72
CA VAL A 167 -9.30 -33.33 9.25
C VAL A 167 -8.25 -33.31 8.14
N ALA A 168 -8.25 -34.32 7.27
CA ALA A 168 -7.35 -34.38 6.12
C ALA A 168 -7.58 -33.22 5.15
N LEU A 169 -8.83 -32.86 4.87
CA LEU A 169 -9.20 -31.72 4.01
C LEU A 169 -8.79 -30.39 4.64
N CYS A 170 -9.01 -30.20 5.94
CA CYS A 170 -8.53 -29.01 6.66
C CYS A 170 -6.99 -28.91 6.61
N GLY A 171 -6.28 -30.04 6.77
CA GLY A 171 -4.83 -30.11 6.62
C GLY A 171 -4.34 -29.73 5.21
N LEU A 172 -5.05 -30.20 4.18
CA LEU A 172 -4.76 -29.86 2.78
C LEU A 172 -4.97 -28.35 2.50
N ILE A 173 -6.08 -27.79 3.00
CA ILE A 173 -6.37 -26.36 2.90
C ILE A 173 -5.29 -25.53 3.61
N ALA A 174 -4.88 -25.94 4.82
CA ALA A 174 -3.81 -25.28 5.56
C ALA A 174 -2.49 -25.30 4.79
N LEU A 175 -2.12 -26.44 4.22
CA LEU A 175 -0.91 -26.61 3.42
C LEU A 175 -0.94 -25.75 2.14
N ALA A 176 -2.08 -25.75 1.45
CA ALA A 176 -2.29 -24.93 0.27
C ALA A 176 -2.18 -23.43 0.59
N ALA A 177 -2.85 -22.97 1.66
CA ALA A 177 -2.79 -21.59 2.13
C ALA A 177 -1.36 -21.19 2.53
N TRP A 178 -0.65 -22.05 3.24
CA TRP A 178 0.75 -21.82 3.63
C TRP A 178 1.67 -21.68 2.42
N ARG A 179 1.54 -22.57 1.42
CA ARG A 179 2.34 -22.50 0.19
C ARG A 179 2.00 -21.27 -0.65
N SER A 180 0.72 -20.96 -0.80
CA SER A 180 0.26 -19.79 -1.58
C SER A 180 0.73 -18.47 -0.95
N ALA A 181 0.55 -18.31 0.36
CA ALA A 181 1.06 -17.15 1.09
C ALA A 181 2.59 -17.04 0.98
N GLY A 182 3.31 -18.15 1.00
CA GLY A 182 4.76 -18.17 0.82
C GLY A 182 5.21 -17.73 -0.58
N ARG A 183 4.48 -18.10 -1.63
CA ARG A 183 4.77 -17.67 -3.01
C ARG A 183 4.51 -16.18 -3.20
N LEU A 184 3.37 -15.69 -2.71
CA LEU A 184 2.97 -14.29 -2.81
C LEU A 184 3.90 -13.33 -2.03
N LEU A 185 4.46 -13.79 -0.91
CA LEU A 185 5.34 -12.94 -0.08
C LEU A 185 6.83 -13.03 -0.46
N ARG A 186 7.24 -13.97 -1.32
CA ARG A 186 8.64 -14.08 -1.77
C ARG A 186 9.17 -12.81 -2.44
N PRO A 187 8.46 -12.19 -3.40
CA PRO A 187 8.93 -10.94 -4.03
C PRO A 187 9.08 -9.80 -3.02
N VAL A 188 8.17 -9.69 -2.05
CA VAL A 188 8.26 -8.66 -1.00
C VAL A 188 9.49 -8.86 -0.11
N ALA A 189 9.80 -10.11 0.22
CA ALA A 189 11.02 -10.43 0.98
C ALA A 189 12.30 -10.11 0.18
N ALA A 190 12.31 -10.34 -1.13
CA ALA A 190 13.40 -9.98 -2.02
C ALA A 190 13.58 -8.46 -2.09
N ILE A 191 12.51 -7.69 -2.34
CA ILE A 191 12.54 -6.22 -2.34
C ILE A 191 13.09 -5.68 -1.02
N ARG A 192 12.65 -6.25 0.12
CA ARG A 192 13.17 -5.85 1.45
C ARG A 192 14.66 -6.10 1.60
N SER A 193 15.16 -7.26 1.13
CA SER A 193 16.60 -7.58 1.22
C SER A 193 17.44 -6.69 0.30
N GLU A 194 16.97 -6.45 -0.93
CA GLU A 194 17.62 -5.57 -1.89
C GLU A 194 17.64 -4.10 -1.39
N LEU A 195 16.53 -3.60 -0.81
CA LEU A 195 16.51 -2.27 -0.17
C LEU A 195 17.50 -2.16 1.01
N ALA A 196 17.66 -3.21 1.80
CA ALA A 196 18.64 -3.22 2.88
C ALA A 196 20.10 -3.23 2.36
N GLU A 197 20.34 -3.74 1.15
CA GLU A 197 21.63 -3.68 0.47
C GLU A 197 21.90 -2.30 -0.14
N VAL A 198 20.87 -1.61 -0.66
CA VAL A 198 20.99 -0.22 -1.15
C VAL A 198 21.59 0.68 -0.07
N GLY A 199 21.20 0.52 1.18
CA GLY A 199 21.76 1.29 2.31
C GLY A 199 23.27 1.08 2.53
N ARG A 200 23.84 -0.04 2.06
CA ARG A 200 25.27 -0.41 2.18
C ARG A 200 26.05 -0.16 0.91
N ALA A 201 25.46 -0.45 -0.25
CA ALA A 201 26.12 -0.38 -1.56
C ALA A 201 25.96 0.97 -2.28
N GLY A 202 25.07 1.84 -1.78
CA GLY A 202 24.72 3.12 -2.41
C GLY A 202 23.50 3.03 -3.33
N ALA A 203 22.97 4.20 -3.71
CA ALA A 203 21.72 4.36 -4.46
C ALA A 203 21.77 3.86 -5.92
N ALA A 204 22.90 3.38 -6.41
CA ALA A 204 23.07 2.83 -7.76
C ALA A 204 22.42 1.43 -7.94
N CYS A 205 22.07 0.77 -6.85
CA CYS A 205 21.39 -0.53 -6.89
C CYS A 205 19.93 -0.35 -7.29
N ARG A 206 19.44 -1.20 -8.21
CA ARG A 206 18.03 -1.24 -8.63
C ARG A 206 17.37 -2.49 -8.10
N LEU A 207 16.13 -2.34 -7.65
CA LEU A 207 15.30 -3.46 -7.25
C LEU A 207 14.88 -4.26 -8.47
N ARG A 208 14.92 -5.59 -8.34
CA ARG A 208 14.40 -6.48 -9.38
C ARG A 208 12.89 -6.32 -9.48
N GLU A 209 12.41 -5.97 -10.65
CA GLU A 209 10.98 -5.89 -10.90
C GLU A 209 10.40 -7.30 -11.11
N PRO A 210 9.40 -7.71 -10.31
CA PRO A 210 8.67 -8.96 -10.56
C PRO A 210 7.97 -8.91 -11.92
N PRO A 211 7.84 -10.03 -12.63
CA PRO A 211 7.10 -10.10 -13.87
C PRO A 211 5.60 -9.87 -13.62
N GLY A 212 4.97 -9.01 -14.41
CA GLY A 212 3.54 -8.69 -14.32
C GLY A 212 3.28 -7.22 -14.04
N ASP A 213 2.01 -6.88 -13.83
CA ASP A 213 1.54 -5.52 -13.54
C ASP A 213 0.68 -5.47 -12.25
N ASP A 214 1.00 -6.34 -11.30
CA ASP A 214 0.35 -6.41 -10.00
C ASP A 214 0.84 -5.30 -9.04
N GLU A 215 0.28 -5.25 -7.85
CA GLU A 215 0.60 -4.25 -6.83
C GLU A 215 2.07 -4.33 -6.40
N ILE A 216 2.67 -5.52 -6.46
CA ILE A 216 4.07 -5.73 -6.07
C ILE A 216 5.01 -5.18 -7.14
N ALA A 217 4.71 -5.41 -8.41
CA ALA A 217 5.47 -4.85 -9.53
C ALA A 217 5.38 -3.31 -9.54
N ARG A 218 4.19 -2.73 -9.27
CA ARG A 218 4.01 -1.28 -9.12
C ARG A 218 4.83 -0.70 -7.96
N LEU A 219 4.85 -1.40 -6.82
CA LEU A 219 5.67 -1.00 -5.66
C LEU A 219 7.17 -0.99 -6.02
N ALA A 220 7.67 -2.02 -6.70
CA ALA A 220 9.06 -2.10 -7.12
C ALA A 220 9.43 -0.95 -8.08
N ARG A 221 8.58 -0.63 -9.05
CA ARG A 221 8.75 0.51 -9.97
C ARG A 221 8.80 1.85 -9.22
N THR A 222 7.82 2.10 -8.35
CA THR A 222 7.79 3.34 -7.55
C THR A 222 9.04 3.48 -6.68
N ALA A 223 9.51 2.38 -6.08
CA ALA A 223 10.73 2.38 -5.31
C ALA A 223 11.97 2.64 -6.19
N ASN A 224 12.05 2.06 -7.40
CA ASN A 224 13.12 2.33 -8.36
C ASN A 224 13.13 3.80 -8.81
N ASP A 225 11.97 4.40 -9.04
CA ASP A 225 11.85 5.83 -9.37
C ASP A 225 12.36 6.72 -8.22
N ALA A 226 12.00 6.38 -6.99
CA ALA A 226 12.50 7.08 -5.81
C ALA A 226 14.03 6.95 -5.66
N LEU A 227 14.59 5.75 -5.88
CA LEU A 227 16.04 5.50 -5.88
C LEU A 227 16.74 6.27 -6.99
N ALA A 228 16.17 6.35 -8.19
CA ALA A 228 16.72 7.13 -9.30
C ALA A 228 16.80 8.63 -8.98
N ARG A 229 15.76 9.18 -8.35
CA ARG A 229 15.75 10.57 -7.89
C ARG A 229 16.81 10.81 -6.81
N LEU A 230 16.92 9.89 -5.85
CA LEU A 230 17.93 9.97 -4.78
C LEU A 230 19.36 9.92 -5.35
N GLU A 231 19.63 8.99 -6.28
CA GLU A 231 20.93 8.87 -6.95
C GLU A 231 21.30 10.16 -7.69
N LYS A 232 20.35 10.71 -8.46
CA LYS A 232 20.52 11.99 -9.17
C LYS A 232 20.86 13.11 -8.18
N SER A 233 20.15 13.19 -7.06
CA SER A 233 20.40 14.20 -6.01
C SER A 233 21.80 14.05 -5.39
N ILE A 234 22.21 12.80 -5.06
CA ILE A 234 23.54 12.53 -4.51
C ILE A 234 24.62 12.90 -5.52
N GLN A 235 24.45 12.57 -6.80
CA GLN A 235 25.40 12.92 -7.85
C GLN A 235 25.51 14.42 -8.04
N GLN A 236 24.39 15.15 -8.02
CA GLN A 236 24.38 16.62 -8.08
C GLN A 236 25.12 17.20 -6.88
N GLN A 237 24.87 16.70 -5.68
CA GLN A 237 25.54 17.16 -4.46
C GLN A 237 27.05 16.89 -4.49
N ARG A 238 27.47 15.72 -5.01
CA ARG A 238 28.91 15.40 -5.16
C ARG A 238 29.59 16.30 -6.18
N ARG A 239 28.95 16.58 -7.33
CA ARG A 239 29.48 17.52 -8.33
C ARG A 239 29.59 18.92 -7.74
N PHE A 240 28.54 19.41 -7.09
CA PHE A 240 28.53 20.70 -6.42
C PHE A 240 29.69 20.84 -5.41
N ALA A 241 29.91 19.83 -4.56
CA ALA A 241 31.01 19.83 -3.59
C ALA A 241 32.41 19.81 -4.26
N ALA A 242 32.56 19.07 -5.36
CA ALA A 242 33.78 19.04 -6.13
C ALA A 242 34.06 20.40 -6.81
N ASP A 243 33.05 20.97 -7.47
CA ASP A 243 33.16 22.25 -8.16
C ASP A 243 33.42 23.39 -7.16
N ALA A 244 32.72 23.41 -6.02
CA ALA A 244 32.98 24.35 -4.93
C ALA A 244 34.41 24.27 -4.42
N SER A 245 34.94 23.03 -4.23
CA SER A 245 36.31 22.82 -3.79
C SER A 245 37.33 23.35 -4.80
N HIS A 246 37.06 23.19 -6.09
CA HIS A 246 37.91 23.71 -7.17
C HIS A 246 37.88 25.22 -7.21
N GLU A 247 36.68 25.84 -7.15
CA GLU A 247 36.53 27.31 -7.21
C GLU A 247 37.06 28.02 -5.97
N LEU A 248 37.08 27.38 -4.80
CA LEU A 248 37.72 27.88 -3.59
C LEU A 248 39.28 27.78 -3.64
N ARG A 249 39.81 26.69 -4.21
CA ARG A 249 41.26 26.49 -4.28
C ARG A 249 41.96 27.51 -5.14
N THR A 250 41.36 27.95 -6.23
CA THR A 250 41.94 28.88 -7.18
C THR A 250 42.30 30.24 -6.55
N PRO A 251 41.36 30.97 -5.88
CA PRO A 251 41.69 32.25 -5.24
C PRO A 251 42.66 32.09 -4.07
N ILE A 252 42.56 30.95 -3.31
CA ILE A 252 43.54 30.67 -2.23
C ILE A 252 44.95 30.54 -2.78
N ALA A 253 45.11 29.83 -3.91
CA ALA A 253 46.42 29.70 -4.57
C ALA A 253 46.88 31.05 -5.13
N GLY A 254 45.95 31.89 -5.65
CA GLY A 254 46.25 33.26 -6.11
C GLY A 254 46.77 34.14 -4.98
N ILE A 255 46.03 34.21 -3.86
CA ILE A 255 46.43 34.99 -2.67
C ILE A 255 47.80 34.55 -2.21
N ARG A 256 48.06 33.22 -2.11
CA ARG A 256 49.32 32.73 -1.70
C ARG A 256 50.47 33.15 -2.65
N ALA A 257 50.27 33.00 -3.96
CA ALA A 257 51.22 33.43 -4.97
C ALA A 257 51.55 34.91 -4.90
N GLN A 258 50.54 35.79 -4.73
CA GLN A 258 50.72 37.24 -4.59
C GLN A 258 51.52 37.56 -3.32
N LEU A 259 51.23 36.93 -2.18
CA LEU A 259 51.97 37.14 -0.93
C LEU A 259 53.42 36.62 -1.02
N GLU A 260 53.65 35.49 -1.73
CA GLU A 260 55.00 34.99 -2.02
C GLU A 260 55.74 35.95 -2.94
N CYS A 261 55.11 36.52 -3.96
CA CYS A 261 55.70 37.55 -4.85
C CYS A 261 56.06 38.80 -4.08
N ALA A 262 55.17 39.37 -3.23
CA ALA A 262 55.44 40.52 -2.40
C ALA A 262 56.67 40.30 -1.45
N ARG A 263 56.90 39.08 -1.01
CA ARG A 263 58.05 38.71 -0.17
C ARG A 263 59.36 38.69 -0.95
N LEU A 264 59.30 38.28 -2.23
CA LEU A 264 60.49 38.17 -3.10
C LEU A 264 60.84 39.47 -3.78
N HIS A 265 59.84 40.31 -4.07
CA HIS A 265 59.95 41.58 -4.77
C HIS A 265 59.29 42.70 -3.93
N PRO A 266 60.05 43.31 -2.98
CA PRO A 266 59.50 44.35 -2.10
C PRO A 266 58.98 45.58 -2.83
N GLU A 267 59.48 45.86 -4.02
CA GLU A 267 59.05 46.94 -4.88
C GLU A 267 57.59 46.81 -5.37
N ASP A 268 57.12 45.57 -5.54
CA ASP A 268 55.77 45.26 -6.05
C ASP A 268 54.79 44.93 -4.93
N THR A 269 55.17 45.14 -3.67
CA THR A 269 54.36 44.76 -2.50
C THR A 269 52.98 45.38 -2.51
N ALA A 270 52.84 46.67 -2.86
CA ALA A 270 51.54 47.35 -2.89
C ALA A 270 50.55 46.72 -3.89
N GLU A 271 51.01 46.42 -5.09
CA GLU A 271 50.21 45.78 -6.14
C GLU A 271 49.82 44.34 -5.78
N ALA A 272 50.79 43.60 -5.24
CA ALA A 272 50.57 42.21 -4.78
C ALA A 272 49.53 42.15 -3.62
N VAL A 273 49.61 43.06 -2.66
CA VAL A 273 48.65 43.16 -1.55
C VAL A 273 47.24 43.52 -2.08
N GLU A 274 47.12 44.49 -3.00
CA GLU A 274 45.82 44.83 -3.61
C GLU A 274 45.23 43.64 -4.40
N ALA A 275 46.07 42.89 -5.12
CA ALA A 275 45.62 41.68 -5.83
C ALA A 275 45.17 40.59 -4.86
N ALA A 276 45.91 40.39 -3.76
CA ALA A 276 45.51 39.44 -2.72
C ALA A 276 44.19 39.84 -2.02
N LEU A 277 43.98 41.13 -1.77
CA LEU A 277 42.73 41.64 -1.20
C LEU A 277 41.54 41.39 -2.17
N ARG A 278 41.71 41.66 -3.46
CA ARG A 278 40.68 41.38 -4.49
C ARG A 278 40.30 39.89 -4.52
N ASP A 279 41.27 38.99 -4.41
CA ASP A 279 41.02 37.57 -4.38
C ASP A 279 40.34 37.15 -3.05
N THR A 280 40.64 37.84 -1.94
CA THR A 280 39.96 37.62 -0.65
C THR A 280 38.51 38.05 -0.71
N ASP A 281 38.19 39.23 -1.23
CA ASP A 281 36.80 39.71 -1.41
C ASP A 281 36.00 38.76 -2.31
N ARG A 282 36.66 38.25 -3.35
CA ARG A 282 36.03 37.24 -4.24
C ARG A 282 35.73 35.92 -3.49
N LEU A 283 36.63 35.48 -2.63
CA LEU A 283 36.46 34.27 -1.83
C LEU A 283 35.32 34.47 -0.81
N GLU A 284 35.23 35.63 -0.16
CA GLU A 284 34.15 35.97 0.75
C GLU A 284 32.79 35.94 0.06
N SER A 285 32.71 36.52 -1.15
CA SER A 285 31.48 36.47 -1.97
C SER A 285 31.10 35.03 -2.33
N LEU A 286 32.09 34.19 -2.73
CA LEU A 286 31.88 32.76 -3.02
C LEU A 286 31.32 32.02 -1.84
N VAL A 287 31.90 32.17 -0.65
CA VAL A 287 31.45 31.52 0.59
C VAL A 287 30.02 31.96 0.96
N SER A 288 29.77 33.28 0.85
CA SER A 288 28.40 33.83 1.08
C SER A 288 27.37 33.23 0.13
N ASP A 289 27.70 33.08 -1.15
CA ASP A 289 26.84 32.51 -2.18
C ASP A 289 26.57 31.03 -1.91
N LEU A 290 27.58 30.26 -1.50
CA LEU A 290 27.44 28.85 -1.12
C LEU A 290 26.55 28.69 0.12
N LEU A 291 26.74 29.53 1.15
CA LEU A 291 25.91 29.50 2.35
C LEU A 291 24.45 29.89 2.03
N LEU A 292 24.23 30.83 1.13
CA LEU A 292 22.89 31.19 0.71
C LEU A 292 22.19 30.06 -0.01
N LEU A 293 22.85 29.37 -0.94
CA LEU A 293 22.30 28.20 -1.63
C LEU A 293 21.87 27.08 -0.66
N THR A 294 22.59 26.88 0.43
CA THR A 294 22.22 25.88 1.45
C THR A 294 21.02 26.28 2.31
N ARG A 295 20.71 27.59 2.39
CA ARG A 295 19.61 28.12 3.20
C ARG A 295 18.33 28.42 2.42
N ILE A 296 18.40 28.57 1.10
CA ILE A 296 17.24 28.77 0.24
C ILE A 296 16.30 27.55 0.40
N GLY A 297 15.00 27.82 0.57
CA GLY A 297 13.97 26.78 0.75
C GLY A 297 13.84 26.17 2.14
N THR A 298 14.76 26.49 3.09
CA THR A 298 14.66 25.99 4.48
C THR A 298 13.94 26.95 5.42
N THR A 299 13.73 28.21 5.00
CA THR A 299 13.09 29.24 5.82
C THR A 299 11.57 29.04 5.80
N PRO A 300 10.90 28.98 6.97
CA PRO A 300 9.44 28.86 7.04
C PRO A 300 8.74 30.03 6.33
N LYS A 301 7.61 29.77 5.70
CA LYS A 301 6.81 30.81 5.00
C LYS A 301 6.25 31.88 5.95
N ASP A 302 6.19 31.59 7.23
CA ASP A 302 5.74 32.57 8.26
C ASP A 302 6.66 33.79 8.39
N ALA A 303 7.91 33.70 7.89
CA ALA A 303 8.87 34.81 7.84
C ALA A 303 8.79 35.61 6.52
N TRP A 304 7.84 35.34 5.63
CA TRP A 304 7.68 36.01 4.36
C TRP A 304 6.92 37.32 4.52
N GLU A 305 7.39 38.34 3.85
CA GLU A 305 6.81 39.69 3.86
C GLU A 305 6.30 40.06 2.47
N PRO A 306 5.28 40.94 2.39
CA PRO A 306 4.86 41.53 1.11
C PRO A 306 5.92 42.52 0.61
N ILE A 307 6.42 42.31 -0.60
CA ILE A 307 7.51 43.09 -1.19
C ILE A 307 7.08 43.61 -2.54
N ASP A 308 7.11 44.95 -2.73
CA ASP A 308 6.94 45.59 -4.04
C ASP A 308 8.22 45.43 -4.86
N LEU A 309 8.16 44.61 -5.92
CA LEU A 309 9.30 44.31 -6.79
C LEU A 309 9.78 45.55 -7.55
N GLY A 310 8.87 46.48 -7.88
CA GLY A 310 9.24 47.75 -8.54
C GLY A 310 10.06 48.64 -7.63
N GLN A 311 9.69 48.74 -6.34
CA GLN A 311 10.46 49.47 -5.34
C GLN A 311 11.80 48.80 -5.06
N LEU A 312 11.82 47.49 -4.93
CA LEU A 312 13.05 46.72 -4.75
C LEU A 312 14.02 46.94 -5.92
N ALA A 313 13.52 46.87 -7.16
CA ALA A 313 14.34 47.09 -8.35
C ALA A 313 14.88 48.53 -8.41
N ARG A 314 14.06 49.51 -8.08
CA ARG A 314 14.48 50.93 -8.05
C ARG A 314 15.57 51.16 -7.00
N ALA A 315 15.42 50.57 -5.80
CA ALA A 315 16.40 50.71 -4.74
C ALA A 315 17.74 50.05 -5.10
N GLU A 316 17.70 48.92 -5.78
CA GLU A 316 18.91 48.19 -6.21
C GLU A 316 19.63 48.94 -7.37
N LEU A 317 18.87 49.46 -8.34
CA LEU A 317 19.43 50.28 -9.43
C LEU A 317 20.05 51.55 -8.94
N ALA A 318 19.47 52.22 -7.94
CA ALA A 318 20.02 53.48 -7.38
C ALA A 318 21.38 53.31 -6.67
N ARG A 319 21.72 52.09 -6.24
CA ARG A 319 23.03 51.80 -5.61
C ARG A 319 24.15 51.52 -6.62
N ARG A 320 23.79 51.39 -7.90
CA ARG A 320 24.71 50.95 -8.95
C ARG A 320 25.27 52.16 -9.71
N SER A 321 26.55 52.10 -9.99
CA SER A 321 27.29 53.06 -10.84
C SER A 321 27.95 52.33 -12.01
N GLY A 322 27.15 51.47 -12.72
CA GLY A 322 27.64 50.67 -13.84
C GLY A 322 28.04 51.52 -15.07
N LYS A 323 28.85 50.95 -15.97
CA LYS A 323 29.25 51.59 -17.23
C LYS A 323 28.14 51.55 -18.30
N ALA A 324 27.23 50.60 -18.22
CA ALA A 324 26.14 50.44 -19.16
C ALA A 324 25.01 51.45 -18.84
N ARG A 325 24.34 51.94 -19.88
CA ARG A 325 23.12 52.74 -19.73
C ARG A 325 21.99 51.84 -19.23
N VAL A 326 21.41 52.19 -18.09
CA VAL A 326 20.27 51.48 -17.53
C VAL A 326 18.97 52.15 -17.96
N GLU A 327 18.07 51.37 -18.56
CA GLU A 327 16.69 51.76 -18.88
C GLU A 327 15.75 50.97 -17.99
N ASP A 328 14.83 51.62 -17.28
CA ASP A 328 13.92 50.97 -16.37
C ASP A 328 12.44 51.27 -16.73
N ASP A 329 11.60 50.21 -16.60
CA ASP A 329 10.13 50.26 -16.73
C ASP A 329 9.55 49.48 -15.54
N LEU A 330 9.40 50.18 -14.41
CA LEU A 330 9.09 49.61 -13.12
C LEU A 330 7.64 49.94 -12.71
N ALA A 331 6.71 49.03 -13.01
CA ALA A 331 5.32 49.15 -12.57
C ALA A 331 5.23 49.15 -11.03
N PRO A 332 4.53 50.13 -10.43
CA PRO A 332 4.30 50.14 -8.99
C PRO A 332 3.23 49.15 -8.58
N GLY A 333 3.26 48.72 -7.30
CA GLY A 333 2.21 47.85 -6.75
C GLY A 333 2.27 46.38 -7.20
N VAL A 334 3.38 45.94 -7.79
CA VAL A 334 3.62 44.54 -8.13
C VAL A 334 4.21 43.86 -6.90
N VAL A 335 3.31 43.37 -6.03
CA VAL A 335 3.68 42.81 -4.71
C VAL A 335 3.77 41.31 -4.78
N VAL A 336 4.89 40.76 -4.27
CA VAL A 336 5.10 39.31 -4.07
C VAL A 336 5.33 39.03 -2.60
N SER A 337 5.01 37.83 -2.16
CA SER A 337 5.33 37.37 -0.80
C SER A 337 6.69 36.67 -0.80
N GLY A 338 7.61 37.10 0.08
CA GLY A 338 8.94 36.49 0.12
C GLY A 338 9.87 37.08 1.17
N LEU A 339 11.15 36.67 1.08
CA LEU A 339 12.22 37.19 1.94
C LEU A 339 12.97 38.34 1.24
N PRO A 340 12.97 39.55 1.81
CA PRO A 340 13.60 40.72 1.18
C PRO A 340 15.06 40.50 0.78
N SER A 341 15.84 39.87 1.67
CA SER A 341 17.26 39.57 1.42
C SER A 341 17.48 38.62 0.24
N GLN A 342 16.62 37.60 0.07
CA GLN A 342 16.72 36.62 -1.02
C GLN A 342 16.32 37.26 -2.35
N LEU A 343 15.19 38.01 -2.40
CA LEU A 343 14.75 38.70 -3.62
C LEU A 343 15.72 39.80 -4.05
N THR A 344 16.30 40.53 -3.10
CA THR A 344 17.38 41.49 -3.40
C THR A 344 18.59 40.81 -4.02
N ARG A 345 19.04 39.68 -3.46
CA ARG A 345 20.17 38.91 -4.00
C ARG A 345 19.89 38.31 -5.38
N MET A 346 18.65 37.79 -5.61
CA MET A 346 18.20 37.37 -6.93
C MET A 346 18.35 38.50 -7.96
N LEU A 347 17.80 39.67 -7.65
CA LEU A 347 17.85 40.82 -8.54
C LEU A 347 19.29 41.28 -8.77
N ALA A 348 20.09 41.40 -7.71
CA ALA A 348 21.50 41.78 -7.81
C ALA A 348 22.27 40.80 -8.73
N ASN A 349 22.07 39.52 -8.62
CA ASN A 349 22.70 38.50 -9.46
C ASN A 349 22.30 38.63 -10.94
N LEU A 350 21.02 38.93 -11.22
CA LEU A 350 20.58 39.19 -12.61
C LEU A 350 21.17 40.46 -13.20
N LEU A 351 21.22 41.52 -12.41
CA LEU A 351 21.80 42.78 -12.82
C LEU A 351 23.31 42.69 -13.02
N ASP A 352 24.05 42.05 -12.09
CA ASP A 352 25.49 41.82 -12.23
C ASP A 352 25.82 41.01 -13.50
N ASN A 353 24.98 40.01 -13.80
CA ASN A 353 25.13 39.27 -15.04
C ASN A 353 24.86 40.15 -16.27
N ALA A 354 23.78 40.91 -16.25
CA ALA A 354 23.45 41.82 -17.36
C ALA A 354 24.53 42.86 -17.59
N GLU A 355 25.01 43.58 -16.56
CA GLU A 355 26.06 44.58 -16.65
C GLU A 355 27.39 44.01 -17.15
N ARG A 356 27.74 42.80 -16.71
CA ARG A 356 28.96 42.10 -17.15
C ARG A 356 28.95 41.77 -18.63
N HIS A 357 27.80 41.46 -19.18
CA HIS A 357 27.65 41.00 -20.55
C HIS A 357 27.08 42.06 -21.51
N ALA A 358 26.61 43.22 -21.00
CA ALA A 358 26.12 44.30 -21.80
C ALA A 358 27.24 44.86 -22.69
N ALA A 359 26.88 45.24 -23.90
CA ALA A 359 27.73 46.09 -24.77
C ALA A 359 27.56 47.55 -24.40
N SER A 360 26.33 48.02 -24.20
CA SER A 360 26.01 49.43 -23.89
C SER A 360 24.75 49.63 -23.05
N VAL A 361 23.77 48.72 -23.12
CA VAL A 361 22.43 48.92 -22.52
C VAL A 361 22.01 47.72 -21.69
N VAL A 362 21.50 48.00 -20.50
CA VAL A 362 20.75 47.08 -19.65
C VAL A 362 19.33 47.59 -19.47
N ARG A 363 18.32 46.74 -19.69
CA ARG A 363 16.92 47.15 -19.52
C ARG A 363 16.27 46.24 -18.43
N VAL A 364 15.63 46.89 -17.48
CA VAL A 364 14.94 46.25 -16.37
C VAL A 364 13.46 46.56 -16.43
N ARG A 365 12.62 45.54 -16.41
CA ARG A 365 11.18 45.75 -16.42
C ARG A 365 10.54 44.92 -15.32
N VAL A 366 9.62 45.57 -14.59
CA VAL A 366 8.71 44.90 -13.64
C VAL A 366 7.28 45.15 -14.10
N ALA A 367 6.52 44.13 -14.31
CA ALA A 367 5.13 44.19 -14.77
C ALA A 367 4.27 43.14 -14.10
N ARG A 368 2.96 43.36 -14.05
CA ARG A 368 1.96 42.34 -13.69
C ARG A 368 1.46 41.64 -14.94
N SER A 369 1.37 40.34 -14.92
CA SER A 369 0.80 39.49 -15.98
C SER A 369 -0.12 38.46 -15.39
N GLY A 370 -1.45 38.71 -15.39
CA GLY A 370 -2.42 37.86 -14.69
C GLY A 370 -2.15 37.85 -13.19
N ASP A 371 -1.94 36.65 -12.65
CA ASP A 371 -1.66 36.40 -11.22
C ASP A 371 -0.15 36.31 -10.92
N GLU A 372 0.69 36.71 -11.89
CA GLU A 372 2.14 36.68 -11.74
C GLU A 372 2.76 38.08 -11.79
N ALA A 373 3.79 38.27 -10.99
CA ALA A 373 4.74 39.35 -11.12
C ALA A 373 5.85 38.92 -12.08
N VAL A 374 6.12 39.71 -13.11
CA VAL A 374 7.13 39.43 -14.10
C VAL A 374 8.27 40.45 -13.98
N LEU A 375 9.46 39.93 -13.62
CA LEU A 375 10.71 40.69 -13.64
C LEU A 375 11.51 40.28 -14.88
N SER A 376 11.83 41.21 -15.75
CA SER A 376 12.67 40.95 -16.91
C SER A 376 13.94 41.81 -16.86
N VAL A 377 15.07 41.17 -17.14
CA VAL A 377 16.38 41.85 -17.25
C VAL A 377 16.98 41.49 -18.59
N TYR A 378 17.17 42.52 -19.42
CA TYR A 378 17.74 42.41 -20.76
C TYR A 378 19.11 43.10 -20.80
N ASN A 379 20.03 42.55 -21.57
CA ASN A 379 21.29 43.20 -21.97
C ASN A 379 21.55 43.03 -23.48
N ASP A 380 22.16 44.03 -24.10
CA ASP A 380 22.48 44.11 -25.54
C ASP A 380 23.77 43.38 -25.93
N GLY A 381 24.24 42.43 -25.12
CA GLY A 381 25.45 41.68 -25.36
C GLY A 381 25.29 40.56 -26.38
N LYS A 382 26.12 39.53 -26.26
CA LYS A 382 26.04 38.34 -27.13
C LYS A 382 24.78 37.54 -26.82
N PRO A 383 24.09 37.02 -27.85
CA PRO A 383 22.95 36.12 -27.64
C PRO A 383 23.40 34.81 -27.01
N ILE A 384 22.49 34.22 -26.22
CA ILE A 384 22.72 32.95 -25.57
C ILE A 384 22.23 31.82 -26.49
N PRO A 385 23.11 30.86 -26.88
CA PRO A 385 22.70 29.70 -27.65
C PRO A 385 21.61 28.90 -26.94
N GLU A 386 20.68 28.35 -27.70
CA GLU A 386 19.53 27.57 -27.15
C GLU A 386 20.01 26.41 -26.25
N ALA A 387 21.07 25.71 -26.65
CA ALA A 387 21.66 24.61 -25.90
C ALA A 387 22.17 25.00 -24.50
N ASP A 388 22.50 26.29 -24.31
CA ASP A 388 23.06 26.79 -23.06
C ASP A 388 22.02 27.43 -22.14
N ARG A 389 20.82 27.80 -22.67
CA ARG A 389 19.80 28.57 -21.94
C ARG A 389 19.37 27.93 -20.62
N GLU A 390 19.18 26.62 -20.58
CA GLU A 390 18.86 25.86 -19.35
C GLU A 390 20.08 25.66 -18.44
N ARG A 391 21.23 25.42 -19.04
CA ARG A 391 22.46 25.10 -18.34
C ARG A 391 23.09 26.29 -17.62
N LEU A 392 22.81 27.52 -18.07
CA LEU A 392 23.27 28.76 -17.43
C LEU A 392 22.82 28.87 -15.96
N PHE A 393 21.77 28.18 -15.58
CA PHE A 393 21.27 28.14 -14.21
C PHE A 393 21.87 26.99 -13.40
N GLU A 394 22.74 26.14 -13.98
CA GLU A 394 23.47 25.11 -13.22
C GLU A 394 24.59 25.78 -12.43
N PRO A 395 24.80 25.43 -11.15
CA PRO A 395 25.92 25.98 -10.37
C PRO A 395 27.25 25.77 -11.08
N PHE A 396 28.10 26.81 -11.07
CA PHE A 396 29.43 26.85 -11.69
C PHE A 396 29.48 26.73 -13.21
N TYR A 397 28.31 26.64 -13.90
CA TYR A 397 28.30 26.57 -15.35
C TYR A 397 28.68 27.90 -16.00
N ARG A 398 29.49 27.83 -17.06
CA ARG A 398 30.02 29.00 -17.79
C ARG A 398 30.18 28.66 -19.27
N THR A 399 29.73 29.52 -20.15
CA THR A 399 29.81 29.35 -21.61
C THR A 399 31.22 29.50 -22.16
N ASP A 400 32.11 30.23 -21.50
CA ASP A 400 33.51 30.47 -21.91
C ASP A 400 34.44 30.47 -20.68
N PRO A 401 35.08 29.30 -20.34
CA PRO A 401 35.93 29.18 -19.16
C PRO A 401 37.19 30.05 -19.17
N ALA A 402 37.70 30.40 -20.35
CA ALA A 402 38.98 31.11 -20.48
C ALA A 402 38.85 32.62 -20.25
N ARG A 403 37.82 33.26 -20.82
CA ARG A 403 37.60 34.71 -20.71
C ARG A 403 36.98 35.14 -19.37
N SER A 404 36.29 34.29 -18.71
CA SER A 404 35.56 34.67 -17.49
C SER A 404 36.41 34.58 -16.22
N ARG A 405 37.64 34.05 -16.27
CA ARG A 405 38.59 34.12 -15.14
C ARG A 405 39.10 35.54 -14.89
N THR A 406 39.26 36.32 -15.93
CA THR A 406 39.65 37.73 -15.85
C THR A 406 38.53 38.69 -15.45
N ASN A 407 37.24 38.28 -15.68
CA ASN A 407 36.07 39.15 -15.40
C ASN A 407 35.28 38.75 -14.12
N GLY A 408 35.83 37.91 -13.23
CA GLY A 408 35.40 37.78 -11.84
C GLY A 408 34.09 37.06 -11.56
N GLY A 409 33.45 36.35 -12.50
CA GLY A 409 32.20 35.64 -12.23
C GLY A 409 32.41 34.28 -11.55
N THR A 410 31.66 33.99 -10.49
CA THR A 410 31.70 32.73 -9.74
C THR A 410 30.93 31.57 -10.41
N GLY A 411 30.03 31.90 -11.37
CA GLY A 411 29.11 30.93 -11.94
C GLY A 411 27.96 30.50 -11.00
N LEU A 412 27.85 31.14 -9.83
CA LEU A 412 26.79 30.87 -8.86
C LEU A 412 25.61 31.83 -8.96
N GLY A 413 25.79 33.05 -9.45
CA GLY A 413 24.77 34.09 -9.40
C GLY A 413 23.44 33.71 -10.07
N LEU A 414 23.47 33.15 -11.29
CA LEU A 414 22.24 32.68 -11.97
C LEU A 414 21.62 31.45 -11.31
N ALA A 415 22.45 30.54 -10.77
CA ALA A 415 21.96 29.41 -9.99
C ALA A 415 21.22 29.88 -8.73
N ILE A 416 21.78 30.86 -8.00
CA ILE A 416 21.12 31.51 -6.85
C ILE A 416 19.81 32.14 -7.27
N ALA A 417 19.81 32.88 -8.38
CA ALA A 417 18.59 33.53 -8.89
C ALA A 417 17.49 32.48 -9.16
N ARG A 418 17.83 31.37 -9.76
CA ARG A 418 16.88 30.27 -10.03
C ARG A 418 16.36 29.64 -8.74
N GLU A 419 17.24 29.29 -7.81
CA GLU A 419 16.86 28.70 -6.53
C GLU A 419 15.94 29.62 -5.71
N VAL A 420 16.25 30.91 -5.67
CA VAL A 420 15.39 31.92 -5.02
C VAL A 420 14.02 31.97 -5.67
N VAL A 421 13.94 32.06 -7.00
CA VAL A 421 12.66 32.14 -7.72
C VAL A 421 11.85 30.87 -7.48
N GLN A 422 12.46 29.69 -7.54
CA GLN A 422 11.80 28.40 -7.30
C GLN A 422 11.32 28.27 -5.85
N ALA A 423 12.13 28.70 -4.87
CA ALA A 423 11.74 28.69 -3.46
C ALA A 423 10.52 29.58 -3.18
N HIS A 424 10.34 30.63 -4.00
CA HIS A 424 9.17 31.51 -3.94
C HIS A 424 8.01 31.05 -4.84
N GLY A 425 8.06 29.80 -5.38
CA GLY A 425 7.00 29.23 -6.20
C GLY A 425 6.95 29.75 -7.64
N GLY A 426 8.00 30.42 -8.09
CA GLY A 426 8.11 31.01 -9.41
C GLY A 426 8.92 30.19 -10.40
N THR A 427 9.13 30.76 -11.58
CA THR A 427 9.95 30.22 -12.67
C THR A 427 10.87 31.30 -13.24
N ILE A 428 12.09 30.90 -13.63
CA ILE A 428 13.02 31.78 -14.34
C ILE A 428 13.51 31.08 -15.60
N ARG A 429 13.63 31.85 -16.70
CA ARG A 429 14.15 31.33 -17.98
C ARG A 429 14.82 32.42 -18.78
N VAL A 430 15.61 32.01 -19.77
CA VAL A 430 16.14 32.88 -20.81
C VAL A 430 15.17 32.84 -21.98
N GLU A 431 14.65 33.98 -22.38
CA GLU A 431 13.77 34.10 -23.55
C GLU A 431 14.56 34.55 -24.79
N ASP A 432 14.04 34.20 -25.95
CA ASP A 432 14.63 34.60 -27.21
C ASP A 432 14.37 36.11 -27.46
N THR A 433 15.41 36.85 -27.81
CA THR A 433 15.30 38.28 -28.13
C THR A 433 15.02 38.55 -29.60
N GLY A 434 15.04 37.50 -30.46
CA GLY A 434 14.94 37.66 -31.92
C GLY A 434 16.13 38.35 -32.55
N GLY A 435 17.22 38.61 -31.80
CA GLY A 435 18.37 39.38 -32.28
C GLY A 435 19.56 39.32 -31.32
N ALA A 436 20.26 40.45 -31.17
CA ALA A 436 21.37 40.57 -30.24
C ALA A 436 20.86 40.66 -28.79
N GLY A 437 21.66 40.16 -27.83
CA GLY A 437 21.37 40.28 -26.43
C GLY A 437 20.83 39.03 -25.75
N ALA A 438 20.59 39.15 -24.44
CA ALA A 438 20.02 38.12 -23.60
C ALA A 438 18.90 38.72 -22.75
N LEU A 439 17.76 37.99 -22.64
CA LEU A 439 16.61 38.37 -21.85
C LEU A 439 16.35 37.29 -20.78
N PHE A 440 16.54 37.66 -19.52
CA PHE A 440 16.18 36.84 -18.37
C PHE A 440 14.81 37.22 -17.85
N VAL A 441 13.89 36.29 -17.73
CA VAL A 441 12.52 36.52 -17.27
C VAL A 441 12.24 35.64 -16.05
N ALA A 442 12.01 36.29 -14.92
CA ALA A 442 11.56 35.66 -13.69
C ALA A 442 10.06 35.94 -13.47
N ARG A 443 9.28 34.92 -13.20
CA ARG A 443 7.84 35.00 -12.90
C ARG A 443 7.63 34.51 -11.48
N LEU A 444 6.98 35.32 -10.67
CA LEU A 444 6.69 35.01 -9.27
C LEU A 444 5.19 35.17 -9.02
N PRO A 445 4.57 34.31 -8.17
CA PRO A 445 3.19 34.51 -7.81
C PRO A 445 3.00 35.83 -7.06
N LEU A 446 1.94 36.57 -7.40
CA LEU A 446 1.58 37.78 -6.67
C LEU A 446 1.18 37.38 -5.24
N ALA A 447 1.45 38.27 -4.29
CA ALA A 447 0.93 38.12 -2.95
C ALA A 447 -0.61 38.15 -2.99
N GLU A 448 -1.26 37.14 -2.37
CA GLU A 448 -2.71 37.19 -2.19
C GLU A 448 -3.05 38.49 -1.43
N HIS A 449 -3.96 39.28 -2.01
CA HIS A 449 -4.48 40.47 -1.34
C HIS A 449 -5.20 39.97 -0.07
N ARG A 450 -4.56 40.04 1.09
CA ARG A 450 -5.30 39.99 2.35
C ARG A 450 -6.04 41.33 2.41
N ASP A 451 -7.34 41.28 2.08
CA ASP A 451 -8.26 42.34 2.45
C ASP A 451 -8.08 42.56 3.96
N GLU A 452 -7.54 43.72 4.33
CA GLU A 452 -7.58 44.13 5.72
C GLU A 452 -9.05 44.10 6.15
N PRO A 453 -9.41 43.45 7.29
CA PRO A 453 -10.74 43.51 7.82
C PRO A 453 -11.05 45.01 8.07
N GLY A 454 -12.01 45.53 7.30
CA GLY A 454 -12.42 46.92 7.30
C GLY A 454 -12.53 47.44 8.74
N VAL A 455 -11.72 48.48 9.00
CA VAL A 455 -11.90 49.37 10.14
C VAL A 455 -13.27 49.99 9.98
N THR A 456 -14.28 49.41 10.62
CA THR A 456 -15.56 50.14 10.83
C THR A 456 -15.22 51.33 11.72
N ALA A 457 -15.25 52.50 11.13
CA ALA A 457 -15.21 53.75 11.84
C ALA A 457 -16.45 53.92 12.73
N PRO A 458 -16.34 54.59 13.87
CA PRO A 458 -17.39 54.75 14.89
C PRO A 458 -18.57 55.63 14.45
#